data_7ca883a8ebab21b1b0596447d3fd814a
#
_entry.id   7ca883a8ebab21b1b0596447d3fd814a
#
_cell.length_a   1.000
_cell.length_b   1.000
_cell.length_c   1.000
_cell.angle_alpha   90.00
_cell.angle_beta   90.00
_cell.angle_gamma   90.00
#
_symmetry.space_group_name_H-M   'P 1'
#
loop_
_entity.id
_entity.type
_entity.pdbx_description
1 polymer ?
#
loop_
_entity_poly.entity_id
_entity_poly.type
_entity_poly.pdbx_seq_one_letter_code
_entity_poly.pdbx_strand_id
1 'polypeptide(L)'
;MRSTRLALGTVALLAAFGGCGPHFWNKTGGTLDDFNRDSSACAKEASPQYGVYIEDLYRACLRGRGWTRAQQHTPPPPGWYRGIE
;
A
#
# COMPACT_ATOMS: atom_id res chain seq x y z
N MET A 1 -4.99 34.74 20.50
CA MET A 1 -5.96 33.65 20.30
C MET A 1 -6.17 33.34 18.80
N ARG A 2 -6.35 34.34 17.97
CA ARG A 2 -6.54 34.11 16.54
C ARG A 2 -5.34 33.48 15.87
N SER A 3 -4.12 33.90 16.23
CA SER A 3 -2.90 33.31 15.70
C SER A 3 -2.73 31.84 16.06
N THR A 4 -3.16 31.46 17.25
CA THR A 4 -3.10 30.06 17.69
C THR A 4 -4.01 29.19 16.82
N ARG A 5 -5.19 29.64 16.47
CA ARG A 5 -6.12 28.90 15.62
C ARG A 5 -5.56 28.73 14.20
N LEU A 6 -4.90 29.76 13.65
CA LEU A 6 -4.26 29.68 12.35
C LEU A 6 -3.12 28.68 12.35
N ALA A 7 -2.31 28.67 13.40
CA ALA A 7 -1.23 27.70 13.54
C ALA A 7 -1.74 26.26 13.57
N LEU A 8 -2.81 25.99 14.30
CA LEU A 8 -3.43 24.67 14.36
C LEU A 8 -3.98 24.24 12.99
N GLY A 9 -4.59 25.15 12.26
CA GLY A 9 -5.07 24.85 10.91
C GLY A 9 -3.95 24.48 9.95
N THR A 10 -2.82 25.17 10.04
CA THR A 10 -1.65 24.87 9.21
C THR A 10 -1.08 23.47 9.52
N VAL A 11 -0.96 23.12 10.80
CA VAL A 11 -0.47 21.81 11.21
C VAL A 11 -1.40 20.70 10.71
N ALA A 12 -2.70 20.87 10.82
CA ALA A 12 -3.66 19.89 10.35
C ALA A 12 -3.54 19.67 8.83
N LEU A 13 -3.31 20.73 8.07
CA LEU A 13 -3.15 20.65 6.63
C LEU A 13 -1.90 19.84 6.25
N LEU A 14 -0.79 20.08 6.92
CA LEU A 14 0.46 19.36 6.69
C LEU A 14 0.29 17.87 7.01
N ALA A 15 -0.41 17.52 8.07
CA ALA A 15 -0.69 16.15 8.43
C ALA A 15 -1.51 15.43 7.34
N ALA A 16 -2.49 16.13 6.74
CA ALA A 16 -3.29 15.57 5.67
C ALA A 16 -2.43 15.24 4.42
N PHE A 17 -1.50 16.11 4.07
CA PHE A 17 -0.58 15.84 2.96
C PHE A 17 0.36 14.69 3.26
N GLY A 18 0.82 14.55 4.49
CA GLY A 18 1.69 13.45 4.91
C GLY A 18 1.04 12.08 4.78
N GLY A 19 -0.31 12.00 4.74
CA GLY A 19 -1.06 10.76 4.58
C GLY A 19 -1.25 10.29 3.15
N CYS A 20 -0.74 11.00 2.14
CA CYS A 20 -0.98 10.73 0.73
C CYS A 20 0.17 9.97 0.06
N GLY A 21 0.85 9.08 0.75
CA GLY A 21 1.93 8.27 0.19
C GLY A 21 1.42 7.05 -0.57
N PRO A 22 2.30 6.41 -1.38
CA PRO A 22 1.95 5.18 -2.06
C PRO A 22 1.73 4.04 -1.06
N HIS A 23 1.01 3.02 -1.48
CA HIS A 23 0.78 1.83 -0.67
C HIS A 23 1.83 0.78 -0.94
N PHE A 24 2.21 0.07 0.11
CA PHE A 24 3.17 -1.03 0.08
C PHE A 24 2.61 -2.22 0.84
N TRP A 25 3.21 -3.38 0.66
CA TRP A 25 2.79 -4.64 1.26
C TRP A 25 3.85 -5.21 2.19
N ASN A 26 3.40 -5.76 3.31
CA ASN A 26 4.28 -6.37 4.31
C ASN A 26 3.65 -7.67 4.83
N LYS A 27 4.51 -8.64 5.11
CA LYS A 27 4.12 -9.90 5.74
C LYS A 27 5.19 -10.29 6.75
N THR A 28 4.79 -10.63 7.97
CA THR A 28 5.73 -11.07 9.00
C THR A 28 6.55 -12.25 8.49
N GLY A 29 7.87 -12.11 8.47
CA GLY A 29 8.78 -13.13 7.95
C GLY A 29 8.79 -13.25 6.44
N GLY A 30 8.04 -12.42 5.71
CA GLY A 30 8.01 -12.46 4.25
C GLY A 30 9.24 -11.81 3.63
N THR A 31 9.74 -12.42 2.55
CA THR A 31 10.88 -11.91 1.79
C THR A 31 10.42 -11.28 0.48
N LEU A 32 11.34 -10.60 -0.21
CA LEU A 32 11.03 -10.06 -1.53
C LEU A 32 10.66 -11.18 -2.52
N ASP A 33 11.34 -12.32 -2.46
CA ASP A 33 11.02 -13.46 -3.31
C ASP A 33 9.60 -13.97 -3.03
N ASP A 34 9.21 -14.06 -1.76
CA ASP A 34 7.85 -14.43 -1.37
C ASP A 34 6.85 -13.46 -1.95
N PHE A 35 7.13 -12.16 -1.84
CA PHE A 35 6.22 -11.14 -2.36
C PHE A 35 6.10 -11.23 -3.89
N ASN A 36 7.21 -11.37 -4.59
CA ASN A 36 7.20 -11.47 -6.05
C ASN A 36 6.39 -12.68 -6.53
N ARG A 37 6.55 -13.82 -5.86
CA ARG A 37 5.78 -15.03 -6.17
C ARG A 37 4.28 -14.80 -5.92
N ASP A 38 3.92 -14.29 -4.76
CA ASP A 38 2.53 -14.09 -4.38
C ASP A 38 1.87 -12.98 -5.21
N SER A 39 2.60 -11.89 -5.46
CA SER A 39 2.11 -10.79 -6.28
C SER A 39 1.84 -11.25 -7.72
N SER A 40 2.74 -12.05 -8.30
CA SER A 40 2.54 -12.58 -9.65
C SER A 40 1.33 -13.50 -9.73
N ALA A 41 1.17 -14.39 -8.75
CA ALA A 41 0.02 -15.29 -8.69
C ALA A 41 -1.28 -14.51 -8.53
N CYS A 42 -1.29 -13.51 -7.65
CA CYS A 42 -2.46 -12.68 -7.42
C CYS A 42 -2.81 -11.80 -8.62
N ALA A 43 -1.80 -11.32 -9.35
CA ALA A 43 -2.02 -10.57 -10.58
C ALA A 43 -2.73 -11.42 -11.64
N LYS A 44 -2.34 -12.68 -11.76
CA LYS A 44 -3.01 -13.61 -12.68
C LYS A 44 -4.46 -13.84 -12.29
N GLU A 45 -4.74 -14.04 -11.00
CA GLU A 45 -6.10 -14.20 -10.51
C GLU A 45 -6.93 -12.95 -10.71
N ALA A 46 -6.31 -11.77 -10.61
CA ALA A 46 -6.99 -10.49 -10.76
C ALA A 46 -7.23 -10.11 -12.24
N SER A 47 -6.67 -10.86 -13.18
CA SER A 47 -6.82 -10.60 -14.61
C SER A 47 -7.35 -11.85 -15.33
N PRO A 48 -8.53 -12.37 -14.96
CA PRO A 48 -9.01 -13.64 -15.46
C PRO A 48 -9.39 -13.63 -16.94
N GLN A 49 -9.73 -12.47 -17.51
CA GLN A 49 -10.20 -12.37 -18.90
C GLN A 49 -9.71 -11.08 -19.54
N TYR A 50 -9.31 -11.17 -20.81
CA TYR A 50 -8.95 -10.00 -21.65
C TYR A 50 -7.84 -9.12 -21.10
N GLY A 51 -7.07 -9.59 -20.13
CA GLY A 51 -6.02 -8.81 -19.51
C GLY A 51 -6.50 -7.65 -18.65
N VAL A 52 -7.78 -7.59 -18.33
CA VAL A 52 -8.33 -6.55 -17.46
C VAL A 52 -7.95 -6.85 -16.01
N TYR A 53 -7.34 -5.86 -15.37
CA TYR A 53 -6.91 -5.96 -13.98
C TYR A 53 -8.00 -5.47 -13.03
N ILE A 54 -8.34 -6.31 -12.05
CA ILE A 54 -9.35 -5.99 -11.03
C ILE A 54 -8.65 -5.82 -9.68
N GLU A 55 -8.52 -4.57 -9.23
CA GLU A 55 -7.76 -4.21 -8.03
C GLU A 55 -8.23 -4.95 -6.79
N ASP A 56 -9.53 -5.04 -6.57
CA ASP A 56 -10.08 -5.69 -5.38
C ASP A 56 -9.71 -7.17 -5.30
N LEU A 57 -9.67 -7.85 -6.43
CA LEU A 57 -9.25 -9.26 -6.47
C LEU A 57 -7.79 -9.42 -6.13
N TYR A 58 -6.93 -8.54 -6.65
CA TYR A 58 -5.51 -8.54 -6.35
C TYR A 58 -5.27 -8.32 -4.85
N ARG A 59 -5.90 -7.31 -4.28
CA ARG A 59 -5.77 -6.99 -2.86
C ARG A 59 -6.28 -8.13 -1.97
N ALA A 60 -7.44 -8.69 -2.29
CA ALA A 60 -8.02 -9.81 -1.54
C ALA A 60 -7.13 -11.04 -1.60
N CYS A 61 -6.54 -11.32 -2.77
CA CYS A 61 -5.62 -12.44 -2.95
C CYS A 61 -4.38 -12.30 -2.06
N LEU A 62 -3.72 -11.13 -2.08
CA LEU A 62 -2.54 -10.90 -1.24
C LEU A 62 -2.89 -10.96 0.25
N ARG A 63 -4.01 -10.38 0.67
CA ARG A 63 -4.46 -10.47 2.06
C ARG A 63 -4.70 -11.92 2.47
N GLY A 64 -5.29 -12.71 1.60
CA GLY A 64 -5.50 -14.15 1.84
C GLY A 64 -4.20 -14.92 2.01
N ARG A 65 -3.09 -14.40 1.50
CA ARG A 65 -1.75 -14.98 1.64
C ARG A 65 -0.96 -14.38 2.81
N GLY A 66 -1.59 -13.53 3.62
CA GLY A 66 -1.00 -12.98 4.84
C GLY A 66 -0.35 -11.61 4.68
N TRP A 67 -0.51 -10.95 3.54
CA TRP A 67 0.08 -9.65 3.29
C TRP A 67 -0.82 -8.53 3.79
N THR A 68 -0.21 -7.50 4.38
CA THR A 68 -0.89 -6.29 4.87
C THR A 68 -0.51 -5.11 4.00
N ARG A 69 -1.48 -4.32 3.60
CA ARG A 69 -1.28 -3.13 2.75
C ARG A 69 -1.38 -1.88 3.59
N ALA A 70 -0.42 -0.97 3.46
CA ALA A 70 -0.44 0.31 4.15
C ALA A 70 0.34 1.36 3.38
N GLN A 71 0.00 2.63 3.61
CA GLN A 71 0.76 3.75 3.06
C GLN A 71 2.10 3.87 3.77
N GLN A 72 3.15 4.09 2.98
CA GLN A 72 4.50 4.29 3.50
C GLN A 72 5.18 5.43 2.75
N HIS A 73 6.25 5.96 3.34
CA HIS A 73 7.12 6.91 2.66
C HIS A 73 7.92 6.22 1.56
N THR A 74 8.45 7.00 0.65
CA THR A 74 9.35 6.51 -0.39
C THR A 74 10.76 7.02 -0.12
N PRO A 75 11.77 6.16 0.15
CA PRO A 75 11.66 4.69 0.20
C PRO A 75 10.95 4.20 1.45
N PRO A 76 10.27 3.04 1.38
CA PRO A 76 9.59 2.49 2.55
C PRO A 76 10.58 1.83 3.52
N PRO A 77 10.15 1.53 4.77
CA PRO A 77 10.97 0.75 5.68
C PRO A 77 11.27 -0.65 5.12
N PRO A 78 12.33 -1.33 5.59
CA PRO A 78 12.63 -2.70 5.18
C PRO A 78 11.43 -3.63 5.41
N GLY A 79 11.21 -4.54 4.46
CA GLY A 79 10.11 -5.50 4.54
C GLY A 79 8.80 -5.03 3.93
N TRP A 80 8.78 -3.84 3.37
CA TRP A 80 7.63 -3.31 2.64
C TRP A 80 7.92 -3.28 1.15
N TYR A 81 7.02 -3.86 0.37
CA TYR A 81 7.24 -4.06 -1.06
C TYR A 81 6.11 -3.42 -1.87
N ARG A 82 6.46 -2.87 -3.02
CA ARG A 82 5.51 -2.22 -3.92
C ARG A 82 4.98 -3.23 -4.92
N GLY A 83 3.66 -3.48 -4.88
CA GLY A 83 2.97 -4.30 -5.87
C GLY A 83 2.42 -3.44 -7.00
N ILE A 84 1.55 -4.04 -7.81
CA ILE A 84 0.85 -3.31 -8.87
C ILE A 84 -0.28 -2.44 -8.31
N GLU A 85 -0.59 -2.61 -7.04
CA GLU A 85 -1.63 -1.81 -6.39
C GLU A 85 -1.26 -1.49 -4.96
#